data_fb0079cf5b1b78a137f03e560e7fc5f0
#
_entry.id   fb0079cf5b1b78a137f03e560e7fc5f0
#
_cell.length_a   1.000
_cell.length_b   1.000
_cell.length_c   1.000
_cell.angle_alpha   90.00
_cell.angle_beta   90.00
_cell.angle_gamma   90.00
#
_symmetry.space_group_name_H-M   'P 1'
#
loop_
_entity.id
_entity.type
_entity.pdbx_description
1 polymer ?
#
loop_
_entity_poly.entity_id
_entity_poly.type
_entity_poly.pdbx_seq_one_letter_code
_entity_poly.pdbx_strand_id
1 'polypeptide(L)'
;MSEILHRLPEFIGNHLVLSVLFAGVLVALIGNEFSRLFRGYRELTPAALTQLINRESPLLVDLSAAADFEKAHIPGARNVQLSQFDPENKDLAPVKERPVAVYCRAGTTSAQAAARLVKAGFKQVFWLGGGLAAWREANLPVAKGR
;
A
#
# COMPACT_ATOMS: atom_id res chain seq x y z
N MET A 1 -38.67 -9.96 1.40
CA MET A 1 -37.65 -9.66 2.43
C MET A 1 -38.08 -10.06 3.84
N SER A 2 -39.37 -9.90 4.22
CA SER A 2 -39.88 -10.28 5.55
C SER A 2 -39.81 -11.78 5.85
N GLU A 3 -40.09 -12.64 4.87
CA GLU A 3 -40.02 -14.11 5.06
C GLU A 3 -38.65 -14.64 5.37
N ILE A 4 -37.57 -14.03 4.80
CA ILE A 4 -36.20 -14.44 5.05
C ILE A 4 -35.81 -14.13 6.48
N LEU A 5 -36.22 -12.99 7.01
CA LEU A 5 -35.96 -12.57 8.38
C LEU A 5 -36.63 -13.49 9.41
N HIS A 6 -37.82 -13.98 9.12
CA HIS A 6 -38.55 -14.91 10.01
C HIS A 6 -37.97 -16.33 10.03
N ARG A 7 -37.35 -16.79 8.94
CA ARG A 7 -36.72 -18.12 8.85
C ARG A 7 -35.27 -18.16 9.34
N LEU A 8 -34.61 -17.01 9.50
CA LEU A 8 -33.22 -16.93 9.98
C LEU A 8 -33.01 -17.61 11.33
N PRO A 9 -33.82 -17.41 12.38
CA PRO A 9 -33.62 -18.05 13.68
C PRO A 9 -33.71 -19.58 13.60
N GLU A 10 -34.63 -20.10 12.79
CA GLU A 10 -34.83 -21.52 12.57
C GLU A 10 -33.67 -22.15 11.80
N PHE A 11 -33.13 -21.44 10.80
CA PHE A 11 -31.94 -21.85 10.05
C PHE A 11 -30.69 -21.87 10.94
N ILE A 12 -30.51 -20.87 11.78
CA ILE A 12 -29.38 -20.78 12.72
C ILE A 12 -29.45 -21.93 13.73
N GLY A 13 -30.62 -22.24 14.25
CA GLY A 13 -30.83 -23.34 15.20
C GLY A 13 -30.52 -24.71 14.60
N ASN A 14 -30.92 -24.93 13.33
CA ASN A 14 -30.73 -26.20 12.63
C ASN A 14 -29.30 -26.39 12.06
N HIS A 15 -28.56 -25.29 11.85
CA HIS A 15 -27.21 -25.31 11.26
C HIS A 15 -26.20 -24.51 12.10
N LEU A 16 -26.19 -24.75 13.41
CA LEU A 16 -25.37 -23.99 14.36
C LEU A 16 -23.88 -23.94 13.96
N VAL A 17 -23.30 -25.07 13.54
CA VAL A 17 -21.88 -25.13 13.14
C VAL A 17 -21.60 -24.25 11.93
N LEU A 18 -22.46 -24.32 10.91
CA LEU A 18 -22.31 -23.49 9.69
C LEU A 18 -22.49 -22.00 10.00
N SER A 19 -23.45 -21.69 10.88
CA SER A 19 -23.72 -20.30 11.28
C SER A 19 -22.56 -19.69 12.07
N VAL A 20 -21.94 -20.45 12.97
CA VAL A 20 -20.75 -20.03 13.72
C VAL A 20 -19.54 -19.84 12.81
N LEU A 21 -19.30 -20.77 11.88
CA LEU A 21 -18.23 -20.65 10.88
C LEU A 21 -18.42 -19.42 10.00
N PHE A 22 -19.65 -19.20 9.50
CA PHE A 22 -19.97 -18.03 8.68
C PHE A 22 -19.76 -16.72 9.46
N ALA A 23 -20.24 -16.64 10.70
CA ALA A 23 -20.03 -15.47 11.56
C ALA A 23 -18.56 -15.23 11.81
N GLY A 24 -17.77 -16.27 12.07
CA GLY A 24 -16.31 -16.18 12.25
C GLY A 24 -15.59 -15.64 11.03
N VAL A 25 -15.92 -16.14 9.85
CA VAL A 25 -15.36 -15.63 8.57
C VAL A 25 -15.76 -14.18 8.34
N LEU A 26 -17.02 -13.84 8.59
CA LEU A 26 -17.53 -12.47 8.42
C LEU A 26 -16.79 -11.49 9.34
N VAL A 27 -16.64 -11.83 10.62
CA VAL A 27 -15.89 -11.01 11.60
C VAL A 27 -14.43 -10.87 11.18
N ALA A 28 -13.80 -11.93 10.70
CA ALA A 28 -12.43 -11.88 10.22
C ALA A 28 -12.27 -10.97 9.00
N LEU A 29 -13.21 -11.03 8.04
CA LEU A 29 -13.22 -10.15 6.86
C LEU A 29 -13.43 -8.68 7.24
N ILE A 30 -14.41 -8.40 8.10
CA ILE A 30 -14.67 -7.04 8.59
C ILE A 30 -13.46 -6.51 9.37
N GLY A 31 -12.87 -7.32 10.25
CA GLY A 31 -11.68 -6.94 11.02
C GLY A 31 -10.47 -6.66 10.13
N ASN A 32 -10.28 -7.45 9.07
CA ASN A 32 -9.22 -7.22 8.08
C ASN A 32 -9.44 -5.90 7.31
N GLU A 33 -10.67 -5.64 6.87
CA GLU A 33 -10.99 -4.41 6.14
C GLU A 33 -10.86 -3.18 7.05
N PHE A 34 -11.32 -3.28 8.29
CA PHE A 34 -11.16 -2.23 9.29
C PHE A 34 -9.68 -1.94 9.58
N SER A 35 -8.86 -2.99 9.69
CA SER A 35 -7.41 -2.84 9.88
C SER A 35 -6.73 -2.15 8.70
N ARG A 36 -7.22 -2.32 7.47
CA ARG A 36 -6.69 -1.62 6.28
C ARG A 36 -6.95 -0.11 6.35
N LEU A 37 -8.13 0.30 6.82
CA LEU A 37 -8.49 1.72 6.97
C LEU A 37 -7.63 2.44 8.02
N PHE A 38 -7.17 1.72 9.05
CA PHE A 38 -6.37 2.29 10.15
C PHE A 38 -4.86 2.13 9.99
N ARG A 39 -4.38 1.49 8.92
CA ARG A 39 -2.93 1.30 8.70
C ARG A 39 -2.15 2.59 8.47
N GLY A 40 -2.83 3.70 8.16
CA GLY A 40 -2.19 4.99 7.94
C GLY A 40 -1.40 5.10 6.63
N TYR A 41 -1.36 4.05 5.81
CA TYR A 41 -0.78 4.04 4.48
C TYR A 41 -1.73 3.39 3.47
N ARG A 42 -1.65 3.83 2.22
CA ARG A 42 -2.55 3.37 1.15
C ARG A 42 -1.76 2.76 -0.01
N GLU A 43 -2.32 1.70 -0.55
CA GLU A 43 -1.89 1.15 -1.82
C GLU A 43 -2.43 1.99 -2.98
N LEU A 44 -1.56 2.31 -3.93
CA LEU A 44 -1.92 3.00 -5.16
C LEU A 44 -1.72 2.09 -6.37
N THR A 45 -2.63 2.21 -7.33
CA THR A 45 -2.42 1.70 -8.68
C THR A 45 -1.47 2.63 -9.44
N PRO A 46 -0.84 2.20 -10.55
CA PRO A 46 -0.03 3.07 -11.39
C PRO A 46 -0.75 4.33 -11.84
N ALA A 47 -2.03 4.23 -12.20
CA ALA A 47 -2.85 5.39 -12.58
C ALA A 47 -3.06 6.36 -11.41
N ALA A 48 -3.36 5.85 -10.22
CA ALA A 48 -3.54 6.67 -9.02
C ALA A 48 -2.23 7.36 -8.60
N LEU A 49 -1.08 6.67 -8.71
CA LEU A 49 0.21 7.26 -8.45
C LEU A 49 0.54 8.36 -9.45
N THR A 50 0.24 8.17 -10.73
CA THR A 50 0.40 9.22 -11.75
C THR A 50 -0.41 10.47 -11.41
N GLN A 51 -1.65 10.31 -10.97
CA GLN A 51 -2.47 11.44 -10.53
C GLN A 51 -1.88 12.15 -9.30
N LEU A 52 -1.37 11.40 -8.35
CA LEU A 52 -0.70 11.95 -7.17
C LEU A 52 0.54 12.76 -7.55
N ILE A 53 1.37 12.22 -8.46
CA ILE A 53 2.57 12.91 -8.98
C ILE A 53 2.19 14.26 -9.61
N ASN A 54 1.15 14.26 -10.43
CA ASN A 54 0.73 15.46 -11.15
C ASN A 54 0.08 16.51 -10.26
N ARG A 55 -0.57 16.12 -9.17
CA ARG A 55 -1.30 17.05 -8.29
C ARG A 55 -0.47 17.57 -7.12
N GLU A 56 0.31 16.69 -6.49
CA GLU A 56 0.89 16.97 -5.18
C GLU A 56 2.41 16.85 -5.14
N SER A 57 3.05 16.44 -6.24
CA SER A 57 4.50 16.28 -6.33
C SER A 57 5.08 15.53 -5.12
N PRO A 58 4.65 14.27 -4.88
CA PRO A 58 5.07 13.50 -3.73
C PRO A 58 6.58 13.21 -3.77
N LEU A 59 7.17 12.93 -2.63
CA LEU A 59 8.49 12.32 -2.59
C LEU A 59 8.36 10.85 -3.04
N LEU A 60 8.98 10.51 -4.16
CA LEU A 60 9.04 9.14 -4.67
C LEU A 60 10.33 8.47 -4.18
N VAL A 61 10.20 7.30 -3.56
CA VAL A 61 11.32 6.52 -3.05
C VAL A 61 11.31 5.13 -3.67
N ASP A 62 12.36 4.81 -4.39
CA ASP A 62 12.62 3.47 -4.92
C ASP A 62 13.49 2.68 -3.94
N LEU A 63 12.96 1.57 -3.44
CA LEU A 63 13.59 0.71 -2.45
C LEU A 63 14.43 -0.42 -3.06
N SER A 64 14.52 -0.48 -4.38
CA SER A 64 15.30 -1.50 -5.09
C SER A 64 16.81 -1.27 -4.96
N ALA A 65 17.58 -2.28 -5.34
CA ALA A 65 19.01 -2.17 -5.40
C ALA A 65 19.44 -1.09 -6.40
N ALA A 66 20.57 -0.42 -6.14
CA ALA A 66 21.08 0.66 -7.00
C ALA A 66 21.22 0.24 -8.47
N ALA A 67 21.71 -0.98 -8.72
CA ALA A 67 21.84 -1.51 -10.08
C ALA A 67 20.49 -1.69 -10.81
N ASP A 68 19.42 -1.99 -10.09
CA ASP A 68 18.08 -2.11 -10.67
C ASP A 68 17.46 -0.73 -10.91
N PHE A 69 17.69 0.21 -10.00
CA PHE A 69 17.30 1.62 -10.17
C PHE A 69 17.95 2.25 -11.41
N GLU A 70 19.23 2.03 -11.62
CA GLU A 70 19.95 2.54 -12.78
C GLU A 70 19.41 1.98 -14.11
N LYS A 71 18.92 0.74 -14.11
CA LYS A 71 18.31 0.13 -15.30
C LYS A 71 16.96 0.74 -15.66
N ALA A 72 16.11 0.96 -14.67
CA ALA A 72 14.80 1.57 -14.84
C ALA A 72 14.21 1.99 -13.50
N HIS A 73 13.71 3.20 -13.42
CA HIS A 73 12.97 3.73 -12.27
C HIS A 73 11.88 4.71 -12.72
N ILE A 74 10.95 5.05 -11.83
CA ILE A 74 9.94 6.08 -12.09
C ILE A 74 10.63 7.45 -12.13
N PRO A 75 10.38 8.28 -13.16
CA PRO A 75 11.00 9.59 -13.26
C PRO A 75 10.81 10.43 -11.99
N GLY A 76 11.89 11.03 -11.49
CA GLY A 76 11.89 11.82 -10.26
C GLY A 76 12.01 11.04 -8.96
N ALA A 77 12.11 9.71 -9.00
CA ALA A 77 12.31 8.90 -7.82
C ALA A 77 13.73 9.01 -7.28
N ARG A 78 13.86 8.91 -5.95
CA ARG A 78 15.15 8.77 -5.26
C ARG A 78 15.37 7.32 -4.87
N ASN A 79 16.56 6.81 -5.11
CA ASN A 79 16.90 5.46 -4.69
C ASN A 79 17.38 5.45 -3.23
N VAL A 80 16.68 4.71 -2.41
CA VAL A 80 17.08 4.40 -1.03
C VAL A 80 16.84 2.92 -0.80
N GLN A 81 17.90 2.13 -0.82
CA GLN A 81 17.79 0.69 -0.61
C GLN A 81 17.11 0.36 0.71
N LEU A 82 16.28 -0.68 0.74
CA LEU A 82 15.53 -1.07 1.93
C LEU A 82 16.42 -1.30 3.16
N SER A 83 17.65 -1.81 2.96
CA SER A 83 18.64 -2.02 4.01
C SER A 83 19.13 -0.72 4.66
N GLN A 84 19.09 0.38 3.91
CA GLN A 84 19.50 1.72 4.34
C GLN A 84 18.32 2.65 4.62
N PHE A 85 17.11 2.12 4.47
CA PHE A 85 15.88 2.89 4.63
C PHE A 85 15.64 3.22 6.10
N ASP A 86 15.87 4.46 6.44
CA ASP A 86 15.61 5.03 7.76
C ASP A 86 14.68 6.24 7.65
N PRO A 87 13.43 6.13 8.14
CA PRO A 87 12.47 7.25 8.14
C PRO A 87 12.93 8.46 8.96
N GLU A 88 13.84 8.28 9.93
CA GLU A 88 14.39 9.35 10.76
C GLU A 88 15.63 10.01 10.14
N ASN A 89 16.04 9.56 8.94
CA ASN A 89 17.15 10.16 8.21
C ASN A 89 16.88 11.67 7.96
N LYS A 90 17.96 12.45 7.97
CA LYS A 90 17.93 13.91 7.73
C LYS A 90 17.26 14.32 6.42
N ASP A 91 17.29 13.47 5.41
CA ASP A 91 16.66 13.73 4.11
C ASP A 91 15.15 13.48 4.10
N LEU A 92 14.66 12.56 4.94
CA LEU A 92 13.25 12.18 5.02
C LEU A 92 12.51 12.87 6.16
N ALA A 93 13.14 13.08 7.31
CA ALA A 93 12.52 13.69 8.47
C ALA A 93 11.87 15.08 8.21
N PRO A 94 12.48 15.98 7.40
CA PRO A 94 11.87 17.29 7.11
C PRO A 94 10.60 17.22 6.25
N VAL A 95 10.34 16.10 5.56
CA VAL A 95 9.23 15.97 4.61
C VAL A 95 8.04 15.17 5.16
N LYS A 96 7.93 15.03 6.48
CA LYS A 96 6.84 14.27 7.14
C LYS A 96 5.44 14.78 6.82
N GLU A 97 5.29 16.04 6.49
CA GLU A 97 4.01 16.67 6.11
C GLU A 97 3.68 16.50 4.61
N ARG A 98 4.65 16.14 3.78
CA ARG A 98 4.46 15.95 2.34
C ARG A 98 4.02 14.50 2.03
N PRO A 99 3.28 14.30 0.94
CA PRO A 99 3.01 12.95 0.46
C PRO A 99 4.31 12.22 0.12
N VAL A 100 4.43 10.99 0.59
CA VAL A 100 5.54 10.09 0.27
C VAL A 100 4.98 8.82 -0.35
N ALA A 101 5.49 8.44 -1.50
CA ALA A 101 5.15 7.19 -2.15
C ALA A 101 6.41 6.32 -2.29
N VAL A 102 6.34 5.12 -1.75
CA VAL A 102 7.42 4.15 -1.83
C VAL A 102 7.07 3.02 -2.78
N TYR A 103 8.04 2.52 -3.51
CA TYR A 103 7.87 1.36 -4.35
C TYR A 103 9.16 0.54 -4.41
N CYS A 104 9.02 -0.70 -4.80
CA CYS A 104 10.13 -1.60 -5.11
C CYS A 104 9.86 -2.27 -6.46
N ARG A 105 10.67 -3.24 -6.84
CA ARG A 105 10.54 -3.91 -8.12
C ARG A 105 9.19 -4.64 -8.30
N ALA A 106 8.76 -5.40 -7.30
CA ALA A 106 7.55 -6.24 -7.35
C ALA A 106 6.45 -5.84 -6.33
N GLY A 107 6.67 -4.82 -5.51
CA GLY A 107 5.71 -4.35 -4.51
C GLY A 107 5.76 -5.07 -3.15
N THR A 108 6.55 -6.13 -2.98
CA THR A 108 6.53 -6.96 -1.77
C THR A 108 7.10 -6.28 -0.52
N THR A 109 8.12 -5.44 -0.68
CA THR A 109 8.82 -4.78 0.44
C THR A 109 8.33 -3.35 0.69
N SER A 110 7.64 -2.76 -0.26
CA SER A 110 7.18 -1.36 -0.18
C SER A 110 6.12 -1.14 0.89
N ALA A 111 5.24 -2.12 1.14
CA ALA A 111 4.25 -2.04 2.22
C ALA A 111 4.91 -1.99 3.61
N GLN A 112 6.01 -2.73 3.82
CA GLN A 112 6.77 -2.70 5.08
C GLN A 112 7.44 -1.34 5.29
N ALA A 113 8.03 -0.77 4.25
CA ALA A 113 8.62 0.56 4.30
C ALA A 113 7.56 1.63 4.56
N ALA A 114 6.38 1.54 3.94
CA ALA A 114 5.25 2.41 4.20
C ALA A 114 4.80 2.35 5.67
N ALA A 115 4.72 1.16 6.26
CA ALA A 115 4.41 1.00 7.68
C ALA A 115 5.46 1.65 8.60
N ARG A 116 6.76 1.59 8.25
CA ARG A 116 7.83 2.26 8.99
C ARG A 116 7.72 3.77 8.92
N LEU A 117 7.35 4.33 7.77
CA LEU A 117 7.10 5.76 7.60
C LEU A 117 5.94 6.25 8.48
N VAL A 118 4.83 5.52 8.51
CA VAL A 118 3.70 5.85 9.39
C VAL A 118 4.10 5.84 10.86
N LYS A 119 4.85 4.84 11.30
CA LYS A 119 5.37 4.78 12.68
C LYS A 119 6.30 5.95 13.03
N ALA A 120 7.01 6.47 12.04
CA ALA A 120 7.89 7.64 12.20
C ALA A 120 7.15 8.99 12.15
N GLY A 121 5.83 8.98 11.97
CA GLY A 121 5.00 10.19 12.02
C GLY A 121 4.72 10.84 10.66
N PHE A 122 4.97 10.15 9.55
CA PHE A 122 4.57 10.62 8.23
C PHE A 122 3.06 10.56 8.08
N LYS A 123 2.43 11.62 7.58
CA LYS A 123 0.98 11.77 7.56
C LYS A 123 0.32 11.22 6.31
N GLN A 124 1.00 11.30 5.17
CA GLN A 124 0.49 10.87 3.88
C GLN A 124 1.45 9.88 3.24
N VAL A 125 1.23 8.60 3.51
CA VAL A 125 2.10 7.52 3.06
C VAL A 125 1.36 6.63 2.07
N PHE A 126 2.01 6.39 0.94
CA PHE A 126 1.51 5.56 -0.13
C PHE A 126 2.57 4.54 -0.57
N TRP A 127 2.12 3.44 -1.14
CA TRP A 127 2.99 2.48 -1.80
C TRP A 127 2.37 2.01 -3.12
N LEU A 128 3.21 1.71 -4.10
CA LEU A 128 2.77 1.27 -5.41
C LEU A 128 2.53 -0.23 -5.41
N GLY A 129 1.28 -0.65 -5.57
CA GLY A 129 0.91 -2.05 -5.74
C GLY A 129 1.53 -2.63 -7.00
N GLY A 130 2.14 -3.81 -6.88
CA GLY A 130 2.87 -4.45 -7.98
C GLY A 130 4.20 -3.79 -8.34
N GLY A 131 4.57 -2.68 -7.69
CA GLY A 131 5.86 -2.01 -7.85
C GLY A 131 6.14 -1.52 -9.27
N LEU A 132 7.42 -1.41 -9.62
CA LEU A 132 7.87 -0.99 -10.96
C LEU A 132 7.36 -1.91 -12.08
N ALA A 133 7.14 -3.18 -11.79
CA ALA A 133 6.57 -4.13 -12.77
C ALA A 133 5.18 -3.68 -13.23
N ALA A 134 4.28 -3.39 -12.29
CA ALA A 134 2.93 -2.89 -12.61
C ALA A 134 2.96 -1.53 -13.32
N TRP A 135 3.90 -0.65 -12.95
CA TRP A 135 4.11 0.63 -13.63
C TRP A 135 4.45 0.44 -15.11
N ARG A 136 5.35 -0.50 -15.41
CA ARG A 136 5.76 -0.83 -16.78
C ARG A 136 4.65 -1.51 -17.57
N GLU A 137 3.89 -2.41 -16.95
CA GLU A 137 2.71 -3.05 -17.56
C GLU A 137 1.63 -2.04 -17.96
N ALA A 138 1.52 -0.95 -17.20
CA ALA A 138 0.65 0.17 -17.54
C ALA A 138 1.21 1.09 -18.65
N ASN A 139 2.34 0.74 -19.28
CA ASN A 139 3.03 1.51 -20.32
C ASN A 139 3.39 2.93 -19.90
N LEU A 140 3.68 3.13 -18.63
CA LEU A 140 4.10 4.43 -18.09
C LEU A 140 5.62 4.65 -18.27
N PRO A 141 6.05 5.91 -18.40
CA PRO A 141 7.44 6.22 -18.67
C PRO A 141 8.38 5.80 -17.53
N VAL A 142 9.57 5.36 -17.90
CA VAL A 142 10.65 5.06 -16.98
C VAL A 142 11.89 5.86 -17.34
N ALA A 143 12.67 6.24 -16.33
CA ALA A 143 13.98 6.84 -16.50
C ALA A 143 15.07 5.80 -16.28
N LYS A 144 16.29 6.10 -16.74
CA LYS A 144 17.50 5.28 -16.58
C LYS A 144 18.62 6.15 -16.04
N GLY A 145 19.59 5.50 -15.38
CA GLY A 145 20.73 6.18 -14.78
C GLY A 145 20.46 6.59 -13.33
N ARG A 146 21.29 7.50 -12.82
CA ARG A 146 21.22 8.00 -11.44
C ARG A 146 20.31 9.21 -11.31
#